data_002745e6ab8fc4239cb9994376700e45
#
_entry.id   002745e6ab8fc4239cb9994376700e45
#
_cell.length_a   1.000
_cell.length_b   1.000
_cell.length_c   1.000
_cell.angle_alpha   90.00
_cell.angle_beta   90.00
_cell.angle_gamma   90.00
#
_symmetry.space_group_name_H-M   'P 1'
#
loop_
_entity.id
_entity.type
_entity.pdbx_description
1 polymer ?
#
loop_
_entity_poly.entity_id
_entity_poly.type
_entity_poly.pdbx_seq_one_letter_code
_entity_poly.pdbx_strand_id
1 'polypeptide(L)'
;MIKNNNQAITRLSKRLEYSFSDRALLIQALTHRSAKGTHNERLEFLGDAILGFVIAEELFLRFPSQDEGDLTRMRSSLVRGVTLAELGKDFALGEHLILGPGELKSGGHRRE
;
A
#
# COMPACT_ATOMS: atom_id res chain seq x y z
N MET A 1 18.02 4.39 -0.94
CA MET A 1 18.14 3.48 0.19
C MET A 1 17.72 4.15 1.47
N ILE A 2 17.02 3.44 2.31
CA ILE A 2 16.57 3.99 3.59
C ILE A 2 17.71 3.98 4.59
N LYS A 3 18.02 5.16 5.12
CA LYS A 3 18.94 5.28 6.25
C LYS A 3 18.09 5.25 7.52
N ASN A 4 18.64 4.71 8.59
CA ASN A 4 17.92 4.61 9.86
C ASN A 4 16.60 3.85 9.70
N ASN A 5 16.68 2.67 9.08
CA ASN A 5 15.50 1.85 8.85
C ASN A 5 14.66 1.65 10.11
N ASN A 6 15.32 1.55 11.28
CA ASN A 6 14.59 1.33 12.53
C ASN A 6 13.65 2.48 12.86
N GLN A 7 14.14 3.72 12.72
CA GLN A 7 13.31 4.89 13.02
C GLN A 7 12.20 5.05 12.00
N ALA A 8 12.51 4.87 10.71
CA ALA A 8 11.51 4.98 9.65
C ALA A 8 10.41 3.95 9.83
N ILE A 9 10.79 2.71 10.11
CA ILE A 9 9.84 1.63 10.31
C ILE A 9 8.99 1.88 11.56
N THR A 10 9.59 2.39 12.62
CA THR A 10 8.85 2.72 13.84
C THR A 10 7.79 3.79 13.56
N ARG A 11 8.16 4.83 12.80
CA ARG A 11 7.20 5.88 12.47
C ARG A 11 6.06 5.35 11.62
N LEU A 12 6.38 4.52 10.62
CA LEU A 12 5.36 3.94 9.75
C LEU A 12 4.45 3.02 10.54
N SER A 13 5.01 2.17 11.40
CA SER A 13 4.22 1.27 12.24
C SER A 13 3.25 2.04 13.12
N LYS A 14 3.68 3.17 13.67
CA LYS A 14 2.78 4.01 14.47
C LYS A 14 1.64 4.56 13.65
N ARG A 15 1.92 5.04 12.44
CA ARG A 15 0.88 5.58 11.57
C ARG A 15 -0.12 4.52 11.16
N LEU A 16 0.35 3.31 10.89
CA LEU A 16 -0.51 2.20 10.50
C LEU A 16 -1.14 1.50 11.69
N GLU A 17 -0.70 1.80 12.89
CA GLU A 17 -1.14 1.14 14.13
C GLU A 17 -0.93 -0.37 14.05
N TYR A 18 0.20 -0.77 13.50
CA TYR A 18 0.51 -2.18 13.31
C TYR A 18 2.02 -2.41 13.44
N SER A 19 2.40 -3.46 14.15
CA SER A 19 3.80 -3.85 14.31
C SER A 19 4.10 -5.04 13.44
N PHE A 20 5.10 -4.90 12.58
CA PHE A 20 5.48 -5.97 11.65
C PHE A 20 6.42 -6.95 12.31
N SER A 21 6.09 -8.23 12.29
CA SER A 21 6.95 -9.27 12.83
C SER A 21 8.05 -9.67 11.87
N ASP A 22 7.81 -9.54 10.55
CA ASP A 22 8.82 -9.83 9.54
C ASP A 22 9.27 -8.53 8.88
N ARG A 23 10.38 -8.02 9.38
CA ARG A 23 10.91 -6.75 8.92
C ARG A 23 11.37 -6.81 7.46
N ALA A 24 11.95 -7.93 7.07
CA ALA A 24 12.40 -8.09 5.68
C ALA A 24 11.23 -8.03 4.72
N LEU A 25 10.10 -8.58 5.11
CA LEU A 25 8.89 -8.54 4.29
C LEU A 25 8.37 -7.12 4.15
N LEU A 26 8.40 -6.34 5.22
CA LEU A 26 7.99 -4.95 5.16
C LEU A 26 8.91 -4.16 4.21
N ILE A 27 10.20 -4.37 4.31
CA ILE A 27 11.15 -3.68 3.42
C ILE A 27 10.89 -4.07 1.97
N GLN A 28 10.61 -5.34 1.71
CA GLN A 28 10.25 -5.79 0.36
C GLN A 28 8.98 -5.08 -0.13
N ALA A 29 7.99 -4.95 0.74
CA ALA A 29 6.73 -4.30 0.38
C ALA A 29 6.94 -2.84 0.00
N LEU A 30 7.94 -2.19 0.57
CA LEU A 30 8.25 -0.79 0.29
C LEU A 30 9.23 -0.60 -0.87
N THR A 31 9.73 -1.69 -1.45
CA THR A 31 10.75 -1.64 -2.48
C THR A 31 10.13 -1.68 -3.88
N HIS A 32 10.30 -0.59 -4.61
CA HIS A 32 9.80 -0.48 -5.98
C HIS A 32 10.65 -1.35 -6.92
N ARG A 33 10.03 -1.82 -8.00
CA ARG A 33 10.71 -2.69 -8.97
C ARG A 33 11.93 -2.05 -9.62
N SER A 34 12.04 -0.73 -9.56
CA SER A 34 13.21 -0.02 -10.11
C SER A 34 14.47 -0.21 -9.28
N ALA A 35 14.33 -0.62 -8.02
CA ALA A 35 15.47 -0.88 -7.17
C ALA A 35 16.00 -2.29 -7.42
N LYS A 36 17.28 -2.49 -7.15
CA LYS A 36 17.87 -3.80 -7.28
C LYS A 36 17.39 -4.72 -6.16
N GLY A 37 17.33 -6.02 -6.47
CA GLY A 37 16.99 -7.03 -5.48
C GLY A 37 15.50 -7.31 -5.44
N THR A 38 15.06 -7.84 -4.31
CA THR A 38 13.66 -8.25 -4.13
C THR A 38 12.76 -7.02 -4.01
N HIS A 39 11.73 -6.98 -4.80
CA HIS A 39 10.80 -5.84 -4.82
C HIS A 39 9.36 -6.31 -4.63
N ASN A 40 8.42 -5.37 -4.76
CA ASN A 40 7.05 -5.59 -4.28
C ASN A 40 6.01 -5.99 -5.32
N GLU A 41 6.39 -6.28 -6.58
CA GLU A 41 5.39 -6.58 -7.60
C GLU A 41 4.48 -7.76 -7.23
N ARG A 42 5.06 -8.85 -6.73
CA ARG A 42 4.24 -10.00 -6.35
C ARG A 42 3.39 -9.73 -5.11
N LEU A 43 3.94 -8.94 -4.18
CA LEU A 43 3.18 -8.54 -2.99
C LEU A 43 2.04 -7.62 -3.38
N GLU A 44 2.25 -6.76 -4.36
CA GLU A 44 1.20 -5.89 -4.87
C GLU A 44 0.04 -6.71 -5.42
N PHE A 45 0.35 -7.73 -6.20
CA PHE A 45 -0.67 -8.60 -6.76
C PHE A 45 -1.50 -9.27 -5.65
N LEU A 46 -0.82 -9.84 -4.66
CA LEU A 46 -1.49 -10.52 -3.56
C LEU A 46 -2.26 -9.53 -2.71
N GLY A 47 -1.65 -8.39 -2.41
CA GLY A 47 -2.28 -7.36 -1.59
C GLY A 47 -3.53 -6.79 -2.22
N ASP A 48 -3.54 -6.65 -3.54
CA ASP A 48 -4.71 -6.18 -4.27
C ASP A 48 -5.90 -7.10 -4.04
N ALA A 49 -5.67 -8.42 -4.10
CA ALA A 49 -6.73 -9.39 -3.86
C ALA A 49 -7.22 -9.36 -2.41
N ILE A 50 -6.29 -9.23 -1.47
CA ILE A 50 -6.64 -9.16 -0.04
C ILE A 50 -7.44 -7.90 0.24
N LEU A 51 -7.00 -6.76 -0.30
CA LEU A 51 -7.72 -5.51 -0.12
C LEU A 51 -9.14 -5.62 -0.67
N GLY A 52 -9.28 -6.19 -1.85
CA GLY A 52 -10.59 -6.39 -2.47
C GLY A 52 -11.50 -7.23 -1.58
N PHE A 53 -10.96 -8.29 -0.99
CA PHE A 53 -11.73 -9.15 -0.11
C PHE A 53 -12.17 -8.42 1.16
N VAL A 54 -11.26 -7.73 1.80
CA VAL A 54 -11.56 -7.02 3.07
C VAL A 54 -12.63 -5.95 2.84
N ILE A 55 -12.50 -5.18 1.76
CA ILE A 55 -13.48 -4.16 1.42
C ILE A 55 -14.83 -4.79 1.10
N ALA A 56 -14.81 -5.88 0.32
CA ALA A 56 -16.05 -6.57 -0.03
C ALA A 56 -16.80 -7.05 1.20
N GLU A 57 -16.07 -7.65 2.14
CA GLU A 57 -16.68 -8.14 3.37
C GLU A 57 -17.30 -7.01 4.16
N GLU A 58 -16.59 -5.89 4.29
CA GLU A 58 -17.08 -4.75 5.04
C GLU A 58 -18.33 -4.17 4.41
N LEU A 59 -18.35 -4.05 3.08
CA LEU A 59 -19.51 -3.53 2.37
C LEU A 59 -20.71 -4.48 2.48
N PHE A 60 -20.43 -5.77 2.40
CA PHE A 60 -21.48 -6.79 2.55
C PHE A 60 -22.17 -6.66 3.90
N LEU A 61 -21.40 -6.45 4.95
CA LEU A 61 -21.95 -6.36 6.30
C LEU A 61 -22.64 -5.02 6.57
N ARG A 62 -22.09 -3.93 6.04
CA ARG A 62 -22.63 -2.58 6.30
C ARG A 62 -23.85 -2.25 5.47
N PHE A 63 -23.97 -2.82 4.30
CA PHE A 63 -25.02 -2.46 3.36
C PHE A 63 -25.83 -3.67 2.92
N PRO A 64 -26.56 -4.30 3.86
CA PRO A 64 -27.27 -5.56 3.55
C PRO A 64 -28.41 -5.39 2.54
N SER A 65 -28.86 -4.15 2.29
CA SER A 65 -29.93 -3.90 1.35
C SER A 65 -29.46 -3.64 -0.08
N GLN A 66 -28.15 -3.49 -0.29
CA GLN A 66 -27.60 -3.19 -1.60
C GLN A 66 -27.41 -4.48 -2.39
N ASP A 67 -27.65 -4.41 -3.70
CA ASP A 67 -27.46 -5.58 -4.55
C ASP A 67 -25.99 -5.73 -4.96
N GLU A 68 -25.69 -6.80 -5.66
CA GLU A 68 -24.33 -7.14 -6.05
C GLU A 68 -23.71 -6.05 -6.95
N GLY A 69 -24.49 -5.49 -7.87
CA GLY A 69 -23.99 -4.43 -8.74
C GLY A 69 -23.58 -3.18 -7.96
N ASP A 70 -24.42 -2.77 -6.99
CA ASP A 70 -24.10 -1.63 -6.15
C ASP A 70 -22.86 -1.87 -5.32
N LEU A 71 -22.76 -3.07 -4.72
CA LEU A 71 -21.60 -3.41 -3.90
C LEU A 71 -20.32 -3.44 -4.74
N THR A 72 -20.40 -3.94 -5.96
CA THR A 72 -19.26 -3.97 -6.86
C THR A 72 -18.80 -2.56 -7.22
N ARG A 73 -19.74 -1.65 -7.50
CA ARG A 73 -19.40 -0.26 -7.80
C ARG A 73 -18.77 0.43 -6.61
N MET A 74 -19.32 0.19 -5.41
CA MET A 74 -18.77 0.78 -4.18
C MET A 74 -17.34 0.30 -3.94
N ARG A 75 -17.10 -1.01 -4.10
CA ARG A 75 -15.75 -1.54 -3.93
C ARG A 75 -14.78 -0.93 -4.95
N SER A 76 -15.18 -0.88 -6.21
CA SER A 76 -14.34 -0.31 -7.26
C SER A 76 -13.97 1.13 -6.97
N SER A 77 -14.91 1.91 -6.44
CA SER A 77 -14.65 3.29 -6.07
C SER A 77 -13.61 3.41 -4.94
N LEU A 78 -13.72 2.51 -3.96
CA LEU A 78 -12.82 2.56 -2.80
C LEU A 78 -11.41 2.08 -3.12
N VAL A 79 -11.27 1.11 -4.04
CA VAL A 79 -9.93 0.58 -4.36
C VAL A 79 -9.28 1.26 -5.56
N ARG A 80 -9.85 2.37 -6.03
CA ARG A 80 -9.25 3.10 -7.14
C ARG A 80 -7.88 3.65 -6.78
N GLY A 81 -7.01 3.76 -7.78
CA GLY A 81 -5.67 4.28 -7.57
C GLY A 81 -5.63 5.63 -6.90
N VAL A 82 -6.58 6.52 -7.24
CA VAL A 82 -6.65 7.85 -6.61
C VAL A 82 -6.88 7.75 -5.11
N THR A 83 -7.82 6.90 -4.71
CA THR A 83 -8.12 6.71 -3.28
C THR A 83 -6.92 6.12 -2.55
N LEU A 84 -6.28 5.12 -3.15
CA LEU A 84 -5.11 4.49 -2.54
C LEU A 84 -3.94 5.47 -2.44
N ALA A 85 -3.78 6.32 -3.46
CA ALA A 85 -2.73 7.33 -3.44
C ALA A 85 -2.93 8.33 -2.30
N GLU A 86 -4.19 8.71 -2.04
CA GLU A 86 -4.50 9.61 -0.94
C GLU A 86 -4.16 8.97 0.40
N LEU A 87 -4.48 7.70 0.57
CA LEU A 87 -4.11 6.96 1.78
C LEU A 87 -2.59 6.88 1.91
N GLY A 88 -1.89 6.66 0.79
CA GLY A 88 -0.43 6.63 0.81
C GLY A 88 0.14 7.94 1.32
N LYS A 89 -0.45 9.06 0.91
CA LYS A 89 -0.04 10.37 1.41
C LYS A 89 -0.31 10.51 2.91
N ASP A 90 -1.49 10.07 3.36
CA ASP A 90 -1.85 10.16 4.77
C ASP A 90 -0.87 9.40 5.64
N PHE A 91 -0.37 8.26 5.17
CA PHE A 91 0.61 7.47 5.90
C PHE A 91 2.05 7.87 5.57
N ALA A 92 2.24 8.86 4.69
CA ALA A 92 3.56 9.33 4.25
C ALA A 92 4.40 8.19 3.66
N LEU A 93 3.77 7.30 2.89
CA LEU A 93 4.46 6.14 2.33
C LEU A 93 5.58 6.54 1.38
N GLY A 94 5.43 7.67 0.68
CA GLY A 94 6.47 8.14 -0.23
C GLY A 94 7.82 8.32 0.44
N GLU A 95 7.83 8.67 1.73
CA GLU A 95 9.06 8.85 2.49
C GLU A 95 9.77 7.54 2.76
N HIS A 96 9.07 6.41 2.63
CA HIS A 96 9.59 5.11 2.98
C HIS A 96 9.88 4.23 1.76
N LEU A 97 9.54 4.70 0.56
CA LEU A 97 9.74 3.89 -0.65
C LEU A 97 11.20 3.76 -1.00
N ILE A 98 11.59 2.58 -1.43
CA ILE A 98 12.93 2.29 -1.90
C ILE A 98 12.88 2.23 -3.42
N LEU A 99 13.52 3.21 -4.08
CA LEU A 99 13.43 3.39 -5.52
C LEU A 99 14.81 3.26 -6.16
N GLY A 100 14.82 2.85 -7.43
CA GLY A 100 16.04 2.88 -8.21
C GLY A 100 16.37 4.31 -8.62
N PRO A 101 17.62 4.56 -9.07
CA PRO A 101 18.05 5.93 -9.39
C PRO A 101 17.19 6.65 -10.42
N GLY A 102 16.69 5.92 -11.42
CA GLY A 102 15.85 6.53 -12.43
C GLY A 102 14.54 7.07 -11.89
N GLU A 103 13.90 6.29 -11.01
CA GLU A 103 12.64 6.69 -10.40
C GLU A 103 12.82 7.85 -9.43
N LEU A 104 13.93 7.87 -8.72
CA LEU A 104 14.22 9.00 -7.83
C LEU A 104 14.33 10.29 -8.63
N LYS A 105 15.00 10.26 -9.77
CA LYS A 105 15.16 11.44 -10.63
C LYS A 105 13.84 11.90 -11.20
N SER A 106 12.94 11.00 -11.52
CA SER A 106 11.65 11.36 -12.10
C SER A 106 10.59 11.66 -11.05
N GLY A 107 10.94 11.63 -9.77
CA GLY A 107 10.01 11.92 -8.71
C GLY A 107 9.07 10.78 -8.39
N GLY A 108 9.48 9.53 -8.67
CA GLY A 108 8.65 8.37 -8.43
C GLY A 108 8.18 8.23 -6.99
N HIS A 109 8.94 8.75 -6.03
CA HIS A 109 8.57 8.70 -4.62
C HIS A 109 7.33 9.53 -4.29
N ARG A 110 6.87 10.37 -5.20
CA ARG A 110 5.66 11.17 -5.01
C ARG A 110 4.41 10.47 -5.53
N ARG A 111 4.58 9.37 -6.23
CA ARG A 111 3.46 8.58 -6.74
C ARG A 111 3.06 7.55 -5.70
N GLU A 112 1.81 7.16 -5.71
CA GLU A 112 1.39 6.09 -4.85
C GLU A 112 0.11 5.46 -5.27
#